data_5c05a485c9563358e5b19ea8d7bc59d2
#
_entry.id   5c05a485c9563358e5b19ea8d7bc59d2
#
_cell.length_a   1.000
_cell.length_b   1.000
_cell.length_c   1.000
_cell.angle_alpha   90.00
_cell.angle_beta   90.00
_cell.angle_gamma   90.00
#
_symmetry.space_group_name_H-M   'P 1'
#
loop_
_entity.id
_entity.type
_entity.pdbx_description
1 polymer ?
#
loop_
_entity_poly.entity_id
_entity_poly.type
_entity_poly.pdbx_seq_one_letter_code
_entity_poly.pdbx_strand_id
1 'polypeptide(L)'
;MARFSLSLLLLAALGAPLAAQVALPGVAVPRVGSVLGDVGDLTGQTLDRTARQARDLARSRLQRIDRLVRSNRSSIERDARGEPARRGELLLIDAGADALRTARDAGYRILETVELAELGFSVTRLQVPAGRDLDEAEEHLSALIPEAAFAPDNLHFPAGKTPALAITSAVSRSAPGGVAVGMIDGAPGKTVAITGMRGFAAGAPYPSNHGSAVASLLASEHGGPIRVADVYGTDKAGGNALAIARGLGWLVGEGSRVVTISLVGPKNPVLERAIAAARRRGVVVVAAVGNDGPAAPPAYPASYDGVVAVTAVDGKRRALIEAGRALHLDYAAPGADVRAINAKGKRIRVRGTSFATPLVAARLARALQKGGDWREAIDREAVDLGRKGVDPVFGRGLVCGDCRGH
;
A
#
# COMPACT_ATOMS: atom_id res chain seq x y z
N MET A 1 37.30 67.99 -32.66
CA MET A 1 35.91 68.05 -32.14
C MET A 1 35.14 66.80 -32.59
N ALA A 2 35.12 65.79 -31.79
CA ALA A 2 34.43 64.55 -32.08
C ALA A 2 33.34 64.33 -31.02
N ARG A 3 32.08 64.29 -31.45
CA ARG A 3 30.89 64.00 -30.62
C ARG A 3 30.69 62.51 -30.55
N PHE A 4 30.85 61.93 -29.34
CA PHE A 4 30.40 60.50 -29.05
C PHE A 4 28.93 60.55 -28.69
N SER A 5 28.12 59.79 -29.46
CA SER A 5 26.71 59.51 -29.16
C SER A 5 26.66 58.18 -28.34
N LEU A 6 26.10 58.26 -27.16
CA LEU A 6 25.90 57.11 -26.23
C LEU A 6 24.52 56.51 -26.52
N SER A 7 24.45 55.36 -27.13
CA SER A 7 23.20 54.61 -27.32
C SER A 7 22.88 53.79 -26.09
N LEU A 8 21.77 54.11 -25.44
CA LEU A 8 21.25 53.44 -24.25
C LEU A 8 20.44 52.22 -24.71
N LEU A 9 20.95 51.01 -24.49
CA LEU A 9 20.23 49.78 -24.69
C LEU A 9 19.35 49.49 -23.45
N LEU A 10 18.02 49.60 -23.62
CA LEU A 10 17.03 49.25 -22.62
C LEU A 10 16.85 47.73 -22.63
N LEU A 11 17.38 47.00 -21.63
CA LEU A 11 17.07 45.60 -21.40
C LEU A 11 15.71 45.48 -20.68
N ALA A 12 14.68 45.06 -21.39
CA ALA A 12 13.41 44.70 -20.80
C ALA A 12 13.54 43.33 -20.10
N ALA A 13 13.64 43.33 -18.78
CA ALA A 13 13.53 42.11 -17.96
C ALA A 13 12.07 41.67 -17.92
N LEU A 14 11.73 40.64 -18.66
CA LEU A 14 10.49 39.93 -18.53
C LEU A 14 10.47 39.16 -17.20
N GLY A 15 9.81 39.71 -16.20
CA GLY A 15 9.56 39.10 -14.92
C GLY A 15 8.63 37.90 -15.09
N ALA A 16 9.17 36.69 -14.94
CA ALA A 16 8.37 35.50 -14.76
C ALA A 16 7.64 35.54 -13.41
N PRO A 17 6.36 35.19 -13.30
CA PRO A 17 5.67 35.15 -12.02
C PRO A 17 6.28 34.06 -11.14
N LEU A 18 6.78 34.48 -9.96
CA LEU A 18 7.12 33.56 -8.88
C LEU A 18 5.86 32.79 -8.48
N ALA A 19 5.78 31.51 -8.89
CA ALA A 19 4.80 30.60 -8.32
C ALA A 19 5.16 30.40 -6.84
N ALA A 20 4.36 30.94 -5.94
CA ALA A 20 4.50 30.75 -4.51
C ALA A 20 4.42 29.24 -4.21
N GLN A 21 5.58 28.65 -3.87
CA GLN A 21 5.65 27.29 -3.34
C GLN A 21 5.12 27.33 -1.91
N VAL A 22 3.92 26.87 -1.70
CA VAL A 22 3.42 26.54 -0.36
C VAL A 22 4.16 25.28 0.09
N ALA A 23 5.26 25.45 0.80
CA ALA A 23 5.97 24.37 1.47
C ALA A 23 5.10 23.88 2.64
N LEU A 24 4.57 22.67 2.54
CA LEU A 24 4.00 21.96 3.68
C LEU A 24 5.17 21.34 4.46
N PRO A 25 5.21 21.46 5.79
CA PRO A 25 6.28 20.87 6.59
C PRO A 25 6.31 19.34 6.39
N GLY A 26 7.48 18.80 6.03
CA GLY A 26 7.73 17.36 5.94
C GLY A 26 7.35 16.66 4.63
N VAL A 27 6.86 17.36 3.60
CA VAL A 27 6.54 16.75 2.30
C VAL A 27 7.42 17.36 1.21
N ALA A 28 8.46 16.63 0.77
CA ALA A 28 9.14 16.94 -0.47
C ALA A 28 8.17 16.69 -1.64
N VAL A 29 7.60 17.74 -2.21
CA VAL A 29 6.73 17.65 -3.39
C VAL A 29 7.62 17.38 -4.60
N PRO A 30 7.60 16.19 -5.23
CA PRO A 30 8.31 15.94 -6.48
C PRO A 30 7.83 16.93 -7.54
N ARG A 31 8.73 17.42 -8.37
CA ARG A 31 8.36 18.33 -9.48
C ARG A 31 7.32 17.62 -10.36
N VAL A 32 6.10 18.16 -10.40
CA VAL A 32 4.96 17.61 -11.17
C VAL A 32 5.32 17.40 -12.65
N GLY A 33 6.28 18.15 -13.19
CA GLY A 33 6.75 18.02 -14.57
C GLY A 33 7.42 16.68 -14.92
N SER A 34 8.02 15.96 -13.95
CA SER A 34 8.65 14.67 -14.23
C SER A 34 7.66 13.50 -14.33
N VAL A 35 6.42 13.72 -13.89
CA VAL A 35 5.34 12.71 -13.89
C VAL A 35 4.46 12.81 -15.14
N LEU A 36 4.46 13.99 -15.80
CA LEU A 36 3.64 14.27 -16.97
C LEU A 36 4.45 14.16 -18.28
N GLY A 37 5.65 13.62 -18.22
CA GLY A 37 6.66 13.65 -19.27
C GLY A 37 6.37 12.89 -20.56
N ASP A 38 5.15 12.45 -20.84
CA ASP A 38 4.81 11.81 -22.12
C ASP A 38 3.32 11.80 -22.47
N VAL A 39 2.67 12.94 -22.34
CA VAL A 39 1.41 13.13 -23.02
C VAL A 39 1.65 14.16 -24.14
N GLY A 40 2.19 13.70 -25.24
CA GLY A 40 2.20 14.48 -26.47
C GLY A 40 0.78 14.95 -26.74
N ASP A 41 0.56 16.25 -26.99
CA ASP A 41 -0.73 16.91 -27.27
C ASP A 41 -1.65 17.32 -26.11
N LEU A 42 -1.19 17.40 -24.86
CA LEU A 42 -2.00 18.11 -23.86
C LEU A 42 -1.79 19.61 -23.94
N THR A 43 -2.88 20.36 -24.16
CA THR A 43 -2.87 21.81 -24.03
C THR A 43 -2.49 22.22 -22.59
N GLY A 44 -1.87 23.39 -22.38
CA GLY A 44 -1.51 23.89 -21.04
C GLY A 44 -2.67 23.80 -20.03
N GLN A 45 -3.91 24.03 -20.46
CA GLN A 45 -5.10 23.92 -19.60
C GLN A 45 -5.37 22.48 -19.13
N THR A 46 -5.04 21.46 -19.92
CA THR A 46 -5.20 20.04 -19.52
C THR A 46 -4.13 19.64 -18.52
N LEU A 47 -2.88 20.07 -18.71
CA LEU A 47 -1.80 19.86 -17.75
C LEU A 47 -2.11 20.49 -16.40
N ASP A 48 -2.60 21.75 -16.41
CA ASP A 48 -3.00 22.44 -15.18
C ASP A 48 -4.16 21.76 -14.45
N ARG A 49 -5.13 21.22 -15.20
CA ARG A 49 -6.25 20.46 -14.61
C ARG A 49 -5.75 19.19 -13.94
N THR A 50 -4.90 18.43 -14.60
CA THR A 50 -4.32 17.19 -14.04
C THR A 50 -3.47 17.47 -12.81
N ALA A 51 -2.65 18.53 -12.84
CA ALA A 51 -1.84 18.94 -11.70
C ALA A 51 -2.71 19.42 -10.52
N ARG A 52 -3.80 20.14 -10.76
CA ARG A 52 -4.76 20.51 -9.69
C ARG A 52 -5.40 19.26 -9.09
N GLN A 53 -5.89 18.34 -9.92
CA GLN A 53 -6.54 17.11 -9.46
C GLN A 53 -5.58 16.24 -8.62
N ALA A 54 -4.31 16.12 -9.01
CA ALA A 54 -3.30 15.40 -8.22
C ALA A 54 -3.10 16.02 -6.83
N ARG A 55 -3.03 17.37 -6.75
CA ARG A 55 -2.93 18.10 -5.47
C ARG A 55 -4.19 17.93 -4.60
N ASP A 56 -5.36 17.92 -5.22
CA ASP A 56 -6.63 17.74 -4.49
C ASP A 56 -6.76 16.33 -3.90
N LEU A 57 -6.27 15.31 -4.60
CA LEU A 57 -6.19 13.94 -4.08
C LEU A 57 -5.25 13.85 -2.87
N ALA A 58 -4.06 14.45 -2.95
CA ALA A 58 -3.12 14.50 -1.82
C ALA A 58 -3.69 15.25 -0.61
N ARG A 59 -4.36 16.39 -0.81
CA ARG A 59 -5.08 17.10 0.27
C ARG A 59 -6.20 16.25 0.88
N SER A 60 -6.96 15.54 0.03
CA SER A 60 -8.03 14.65 0.49
C SER A 60 -7.49 13.52 1.37
N ARG A 61 -6.27 13.01 1.11
CA ARG A 61 -5.58 12.05 1.97
C ARG A 61 -5.36 12.63 3.37
N LEU A 62 -4.75 13.83 3.44
CA LEU A 62 -4.49 14.49 4.74
C LEU A 62 -5.79 14.73 5.53
N GLN A 63 -6.86 15.19 4.86
CA GLN A 63 -8.17 15.36 5.49
C GLN A 63 -8.79 14.04 5.99
N ARG A 64 -8.56 12.92 5.29
CA ARG A 64 -9.00 11.60 5.76
C ARG A 64 -8.25 11.18 7.01
N ILE A 65 -6.93 11.36 7.03
CA ILE A 65 -6.10 11.08 8.22
C ILE A 65 -6.55 11.94 9.40
N ASP A 66 -6.78 13.24 9.19
CA ASP A 66 -7.30 14.13 10.23
C ASP A 66 -8.63 13.67 10.81
N ARG A 67 -9.59 13.33 9.95
CA ARG A 67 -10.89 12.82 10.41
C ARG A 67 -10.73 11.50 11.17
N LEU A 68 -9.91 10.58 10.66
CA LEU A 68 -9.66 9.29 11.30
C LEU A 68 -9.12 9.47 12.73
N VAL A 69 -8.07 10.26 12.89
CA VAL A 69 -7.45 10.52 14.20
C VAL A 69 -8.46 11.21 15.13
N ARG A 70 -9.14 12.27 14.66
CA ARG A 70 -10.16 12.96 15.49
C ARG A 70 -11.32 12.06 15.94
N SER A 71 -11.74 11.13 15.08
CA SER A 71 -12.85 10.23 15.38
C SER A 71 -12.46 9.02 16.24
N ASN A 72 -11.15 8.75 16.40
CA ASN A 72 -10.63 7.59 17.11
C ASN A 72 -9.49 7.94 18.06
N ARG A 73 -9.56 9.09 18.74
CA ARG A 73 -8.49 9.63 19.60
C ARG A 73 -8.03 8.69 20.71
N SER A 74 -8.87 7.78 21.15
CA SER A 74 -8.50 6.77 22.16
C SER A 74 -7.63 5.64 21.61
N SER A 75 -7.60 5.44 20.29
CA SER A 75 -6.95 4.30 19.66
C SER A 75 -5.89 4.69 18.62
N ILE A 76 -5.95 5.92 18.08
CA ILE A 76 -5.12 6.39 16.97
C ILE A 76 -4.56 7.77 17.27
N GLU A 77 -3.29 7.97 17.00
CA GLU A 77 -2.62 9.27 16.99
C GLU A 77 -1.70 9.40 15.77
N ARG A 78 -1.01 10.53 15.65
CA ARG A 78 0.01 10.74 14.60
C ARG A 78 1.39 10.44 15.16
N ASP A 79 2.24 9.89 14.30
CA ASP A 79 3.69 9.81 14.55
C ASP A 79 4.38 11.14 14.16
N ALA A 80 5.68 11.26 14.39
CA ALA A 80 6.52 12.41 14.05
C ALA A 80 6.43 12.84 12.58
N ARG A 81 6.06 11.93 11.68
CA ARG A 81 5.87 12.20 10.25
C ARG A 81 4.45 12.62 9.90
N GLY A 82 3.56 12.71 10.90
CA GLY A 82 2.14 13.00 10.72
C GLY A 82 1.32 11.82 10.20
N GLU A 83 1.88 10.61 10.17
CA GLU A 83 1.18 9.40 9.72
C GLU A 83 0.39 8.76 10.87
N PRO A 84 -0.76 8.13 10.58
CA PRO A 84 -1.57 7.52 11.63
C PRO A 84 -0.92 6.25 12.17
N ALA A 85 -0.89 6.14 13.48
CA ALA A 85 -0.35 5.00 14.20
C ALA A 85 -1.26 4.61 15.37
N ARG A 86 -1.13 3.40 15.90
CA ARG A 86 -1.77 2.97 17.13
C ARG A 86 -1.30 3.84 18.28
N ARG A 87 -2.28 4.37 19.03
CA ARG A 87 -2.01 5.35 20.09
C ARG A 87 -1.16 4.78 21.21
N GLY A 88 -0.08 5.50 21.55
CA GLY A 88 0.78 5.21 22.68
C GLY A 88 1.55 3.88 22.56
N GLU A 89 1.76 3.36 21.36
CA GLU A 89 2.47 2.11 21.17
C GLU A 89 3.68 2.26 20.22
N LEU A 90 4.84 1.77 20.67
CA LEU A 90 6.04 1.59 19.86
C LEU A 90 6.37 0.10 19.72
N LEU A 91 6.96 -0.27 18.60
CA LEU A 91 7.40 -1.61 18.26
C LEU A 91 8.92 -1.66 18.29
N LEU A 92 9.51 -2.47 19.16
CA LEU A 92 10.94 -2.77 19.20
C LEU A 92 11.21 -4.06 18.43
N ILE A 93 12.23 -4.06 17.57
CA ILE A 93 12.60 -5.20 16.73
C ILE A 93 13.80 -5.90 17.36
N ASP A 94 13.71 -7.22 17.60
CA ASP A 94 14.78 -8.06 18.17
C ASP A 94 15.42 -7.45 19.43
N ALA A 95 14.62 -6.90 20.32
CA ALA A 95 15.11 -6.24 21.52
C ALA A 95 15.78 -7.23 22.50
N GLY A 96 17.05 -7.02 22.76
CA GLY A 96 17.79 -7.76 23.80
C GLY A 96 17.32 -7.40 25.22
N ALA A 97 17.69 -8.25 26.19
CA ALA A 97 17.29 -8.08 27.59
C ALA A 97 17.68 -6.70 28.17
N ASP A 98 18.83 -6.16 27.75
CA ASP A 98 19.33 -4.85 28.20
C ASP A 98 18.49 -3.71 27.70
N ALA A 99 18.16 -3.71 26.41
CA ALA A 99 17.27 -2.71 25.81
C ALA A 99 15.88 -2.72 26.47
N LEU A 100 15.35 -3.91 26.77
CA LEU A 100 14.07 -4.07 27.44
C LEU A 100 14.11 -3.59 28.90
N ARG A 101 15.24 -3.78 29.62
CA ARG A 101 15.43 -3.22 30.99
C ARG A 101 15.47 -1.70 30.90
N THR A 102 16.32 -1.13 30.05
CA THR A 102 16.45 0.32 29.88
C THR A 102 15.11 0.97 29.55
N ALA A 103 14.34 0.37 28.65
CA ALA A 103 13.00 0.87 28.32
C ALA A 103 12.05 0.83 29.53
N ARG A 104 12.06 -0.28 30.33
CA ARG A 104 11.23 -0.38 31.55
C ARG A 104 11.62 0.66 32.59
N ASP A 105 12.94 0.84 32.85
CA ASP A 105 13.44 1.79 33.84
C ASP A 105 13.09 3.24 33.44
N ALA A 106 12.93 3.50 32.13
CA ALA A 106 12.46 4.77 31.59
C ALA A 106 10.91 4.91 31.56
N GLY A 107 10.17 3.95 32.11
CA GLY A 107 8.73 3.99 32.27
C GLY A 107 7.91 3.39 31.10
N TYR A 108 8.57 2.81 30.09
CA TYR A 108 7.85 2.06 29.04
C TYR A 108 7.38 0.71 29.59
N ARG A 109 6.12 0.39 29.36
CA ARG A 109 5.55 -0.89 29.77
C ARG A 109 5.57 -1.89 28.62
N ILE A 110 6.21 -3.03 28.80
CA ILE A 110 6.14 -4.11 27.83
C ILE A 110 4.72 -4.69 27.83
N LEU A 111 4.04 -4.63 26.68
CA LEU A 111 2.70 -5.19 26.49
C LEU A 111 2.80 -6.68 26.13
N GLU A 112 3.59 -7.01 25.13
CA GLU A 112 3.88 -8.38 24.70
C GLU A 112 5.19 -8.43 23.88
N THR A 113 5.80 -9.61 23.79
CA THR A 113 6.81 -9.92 22.77
C THR A 113 6.23 -10.97 21.85
N VAL A 114 6.22 -10.68 20.55
CA VAL A 114 5.68 -11.52 19.50
C VAL A 114 6.83 -12.14 18.74
N GLU A 115 6.95 -13.46 18.81
CA GLU A 115 7.86 -14.22 17.97
C GLU A 115 7.24 -14.42 16.58
N LEU A 116 7.89 -13.90 15.56
CA LEU A 116 7.57 -14.13 14.15
C LEU A 116 8.50 -15.23 13.61
N ALA A 117 8.35 -16.45 14.17
CA ALA A 117 9.26 -17.57 13.94
C ALA A 117 9.44 -17.89 12.44
N GLU A 118 8.35 -17.85 11.68
CA GLU A 118 8.37 -18.07 10.23
C GLU A 118 9.09 -16.96 9.47
N LEU A 119 9.35 -15.82 10.09
CA LEU A 119 10.11 -14.72 9.53
C LEU A 119 11.49 -14.56 10.16
N GLY A 120 11.73 -15.23 11.30
CA GLY A 120 13.02 -15.30 11.99
C GLY A 120 13.41 -14.01 12.72
N PHE A 121 12.44 -13.32 13.32
CA PHE A 121 12.68 -12.17 14.21
C PHE A 121 11.52 -11.99 15.19
N SER A 122 11.77 -11.20 16.23
CA SER A 122 10.76 -10.86 17.23
C SER A 122 10.39 -9.38 17.21
N VAL A 123 9.19 -9.06 17.70
CA VAL A 123 8.73 -7.68 17.90
C VAL A 123 8.15 -7.53 19.29
N THR A 124 8.72 -6.62 20.09
CA THR A 124 8.19 -6.26 21.40
C THR A 124 7.35 -5.00 21.30
N ARG A 125 6.08 -5.08 21.73
CA ARG A 125 5.19 -3.93 21.85
C ARG A 125 5.44 -3.23 23.17
N LEU A 126 5.69 -1.92 23.10
CA LEU A 126 5.85 -1.05 24.24
C LEU A 126 4.67 -0.09 24.34
N GLN A 127 4.12 0.04 25.54
CA GLN A 127 3.25 1.16 25.89
C GLN A 127 4.12 2.36 26.26
N VAL A 128 3.88 3.47 25.61
CA VAL A 128 4.52 4.76 25.90
C VAL A 128 4.10 5.26 27.28
N PRO A 129 5.01 5.86 28.08
CA PRO A 129 4.68 6.46 29.38
C PRO A 129 3.58 7.50 29.27
N ALA A 130 2.71 7.59 30.30
CA ALA A 130 1.65 8.59 30.35
C ALA A 130 2.22 10.03 30.25
N GLY A 131 1.57 10.86 29.46
CA GLY A 131 1.97 12.26 29.25
C GLY A 131 2.94 12.48 28.09
N ARG A 132 3.42 11.44 27.42
CA ARG A 132 4.19 11.53 26.16
C ARG A 132 3.33 11.13 24.99
N ASP A 133 3.47 11.82 23.87
CA ASP A 133 2.99 11.38 22.58
C ASP A 133 4.04 10.50 21.85
N LEU A 134 3.69 10.00 20.66
CA LEU A 134 4.60 9.13 19.91
C LEU A 134 5.87 9.83 19.46
N ASP A 135 5.81 11.11 19.11
CA ASP A 135 6.95 11.91 18.66
C ASP A 135 7.99 12.05 19.80
N GLU A 136 7.54 12.53 20.96
CA GLU A 136 8.37 12.61 22.17
C GLU A 136 8.90 11.26 22.62
N ALA A 137 8.11 10.19 22.43
CA ALA A 137 8.52 8.84 22.80
C ALA A 137 9.58 8.27 21.84
N GLU A 138 9.48 8.55 20.54
CA GLU A 138 10.49 8.15 19.56
C GLU A 138 11.84 8.84 19.83
N GLU A 139 11.85 10.15 20.09
CA GLU A 139 13.04 10.89 20.44
C GLU A 139 13.68 10.35 21.75
N HIS A 140 12.87 10.17 22.79
CA HIS A 140 13.33 9.68 24.08
C HIS A 140 13.92 8.26 23.98
N LEU A 141 13.25 7.35 23.29
CA LEU A 141 13.72 5.98 23.13
C LEU A 141 14.99 5.90 22.29
N SER A 142 15.10 6.73 21.26
CA SER A 142 16.31 6.85 20.42
C SER A 142 17.54 7.29 21.24
N ALA A 143 17.36 8.21 22.18
CA ALA A 143 18.43 8.66 23.06
C ALA A 143 18.85 7.59 24.07
N LEU A 144 17.89 6.78 24.55
CA LEU A 144 18.14 5.74 25.59
C LEU A 144 18.78 4.48 25.02
N ILE A 145 18.34 4.04 23.85
CA ILE A 145 18.75 2.79 23.20
C ILE A 145 19.06 3.03 21.73
N PRO A 146 20.09 3.81 21.38
CA PRO A 146 20.37 4.26 20.01
C PRO A 146 20.62 3.13 19.02
N GLU A 147 21.05 1.96 19.50
CA GLU A 147 21.29 0.78 18.65
C GLU A 147 20.01 -0.03 18.36
N ALA A 148 18.90 0.27 19.03
CA ALA A 148 17.67 -0.49 18.86
C ALA A 148 16.88 -0.01 17.66
N ALA A 149 16.41 -0.95 16.84
CA ALA A 149 15.45 -0.65 15.78
C ALA A 149 14.03 -0.63 16.36
N PHE A 150 13.33 0.48 16.18
CA PHE A 150 11.95 0.62 16.64
C PHE A 150 11.14 1.50 15.68
N ALA A 151 9.83 1.45 15.79
CA ALA A 151 8.89 2.28 15.02
C ALA A 151 7.54 2.40 15.73
N PRO A 152 6.74 3.43 15.43
CA PRO A 152 5.31 3.44 15.71
C PRO A 152 4.60 2.28 15.00
N ASP A 153 3.49 1.80 15.55
CA ASP A 153 2.66 0.78 14.90
C ASP A 153 1.71 1.46 13.88
N ASN A 154 2.27 1.84 12.72
CA ASN A 154 1.59 2.61 11.69
C ASN A 154 0.44 1.84 11.03
N LEU A 155 -0.63 2.56 10.72
CA LEU A 155 -1.80 2.00 10.06
C LEU A 155 -1.66 2.01 8.54
N HIS A 156 -2.15 0.93 7.91
CA HIS A 156 -2.28 0.76 6.47
C HIS A 156 -3.75 0.63 6.11
N PHE A 157 -4.15 1.20 5.00
CA PHE A 157 -5.56 1.31 4.59
C PHE A 157 -5.83 0.63 3.27
N PRO A 158 -7.08 0.15 3.05
CA PRO A 158 -7.49 -0.38 1.76
C PRO A 158 -7.25 0.61 0.61
N ALA A 159 -6.56 0.16 -0.44
CA ALA A 159 -6.23 0.97 -1.61
C ALA A 159 -7.34 0.87 -2.68
N GLY A 160 -8.60 1.08 -2.29
CA GLY A 160 -9.75 1.01 -3.21
C GLY A 160 -11.05 1.46 -2.57
N LYS A 161 -12.04 1.77 -3.43
CA LYS A 161 -13.40 2.10 -3.02
C LYS A 161 -14.36 0.99 -3.43
N THR A 162 -15.15 0.50 -2.48
CA THR A 162 -16.26 -0.42 -2.74
C THR A 162 -17.57 0.33 -2.64
N PRO A 163 -18.36 0.44 -3.72
CA PRO A 163 -19.67 1.11 -3.68
C PRO A 163 -20.69 0.29 -2.88
N ALA A 164 -21.70 0.98 -2.36
CA ALA A 164 -22.78 0.36 -1.58
C ALA A 164 -23.84 -0.36 -2.46
N LEU A 165 -23.91 -0.05 -3.76
CA LEU A 165 -24.91 -0.62 -4.67
C LEU A 165 -24.49 -1.98 -5.21
N ALA A 166 -25.41 -2.94 -5.16
CA ALA A 166 -25.19 -4.33 -5.53
C ALA A 166 -26.30 -4.83 -6.48
N ILE A 167 -25.94 -5.68 -7.45
CA ILE A 167 -26.84 -6.01 -8.57
C ILE A 167 -27.40 -7.44 -8.49
N THR A 168 -26.65 -8.47 -8.07
CA THR A 168 -27.11 -9.87 -8.00
C THR A 168 -26.25 -10.70 -7.05
N SER A 169 -26.75 -11.83 -6.55
CA SER A 169 -25.97 -12.77 -5.76
C SER A 169 -24.98 -13.57 -6.63
N ALA A 170 -23.80 -13.84 -6.08
CA ALA A 170 -22.78 -14.65 -6.73
C ALA A 170 -22.00 -15.47 -5.69
N VAL A 171 -21.49 -16.64 -6.10
CA VAL A 171 -20.64 -17.51 -5.30
C VAL A 171 -19.35 -17.74 -6.08
N SER A 172 -18.21 -17.52 -5.46
CA SER A 172 -16.92 -17.85 -6.07
C SER A 172 -16.53 -19.29 -5.70
N ARG A 173 -15.70 -19.94 -6.53
CA ARG A 173 -15.21 -21.30 -6.29
C ARG A 173 -13.69 -21.27 -6.17
N SER A 174 -13.16 -22.03 -5.20
CA SER A 174 -11.73 -22.32 -5.08
C SER A 174 -11.55 -23.83 -5.12
N ALA A 175 -10.53 -24.32 -5.82
CA ALA A 175 -10.23 -25.74 -5.89
C ALA A 175 -9.06 -26.08 -4.96
N PRO A 176 -9.03 -27.28 -4.37
CA PRO A 176 -7.84 -27.79 -3.70
C PRO A 176 -6.81 -28.18 -4.77
N GLY A 177 -5.62 -27.61 -4.70
CA GLY A 177 -4.50 -27.91 -5.60
C GLY A 177 -3.90 -26.64 -6.23
N GLY A 178 -2.63 -26.73 -6.59
CA GLY A 178 -1.88 -25.61 -7.15
C GLY A 178 -1.12 -24.78 -6.11
N VAL A 179 -0.51 -23.70 -6.57
CA VAL A 179 0.27 -22.78 -5.72
C VAL A 179 -0.66 -22.02 -4.80
N ALA A 180 -0.42 -22.08 -3.50
CA ALA A 180 -1.23 -21.35 -2.51
C ALA A 180 -0.95 -19.84 -2.57
N VAL A 181 -2.00 -19.03 -2.60
CA VAL A 181 -1.93 -17.56 -2.52
C VAL A 181 -2.45 -17.09 -1.18
N GLY A 182 -1.64 -16.31 -0.48
CA GLY A 182 -2.02 -15.58 0.71
C GLY A 182 -2.60 -14.20 0.35
N MET A 183 -3.59 -13.76 1.12
CA MET A 183 -4.14 -12.42 1.04
C MET A 183 -4.08 -11.74 2.40
N ILE A 184 -3.55 -10.53 2.47
CA ILE A 184 -3.58 -9.69 3.67
C ILE A 184 -4.56 -8.55 3.42
N ASP A 185 -5.69 -8.57 4.15
CA ASP A 185 -6.79 -7.58 4.03
C ASP A 185 -7.76 -7.76 5.21
N GLY A 186 -9.01 -7.36 5.10
CA GLY A 186 -10.11 -7.81 5.95
C GLY A 186 -10.67 -9.16 5.49
N ALA A 187 -11.40 -9.85 6.37
CA ALA A 187 -12.01 -11.13 6.04
C ALA A 187 -13.03 -11.01 4.89
N PRO A 188 -13.12 -12.01 3.99
CA PRO A 188 -14.19 -12.09 3.01
C PRO A 188 -15.50 -12.58 3.63
N GLY A 189 -16.61 -12.27 2.97
CA GLY A 189 -17.93 -12.84 3.29
C GLY A 189 -18.01 -14.32 2.91
N LYS A 190 -18.98 -15.03 3.48
CA LYS A 190 -19.17 -16.50 3.34
C LYS A 190 -19.36 -17.00 1.91
N THR A 191 -19.72 -16.12 0.97
CA THR A 191 -19.94 -16.48 -0.44
C THR A 191 -18.66 -16.50 -1.28
N VAL A 192 -17.54 -16.06 -0.73
CA VAL A 192 -16.23 -16.12 -1.38
C VAL A 192 -15.50 -17.37 -0.86
N ALA A 193 -15.21 -18.30 -1.75
CA ALA A 193 -14.51 -19.53 -1.39
C ALA A 193 -13.04 -19.27 -1.10
N ILE A 194 -12.59 -19.69 0.08
CA ILE A 194 -11.20 -19.65 0.55
C ILE A 194 -10.87 -20.99 1.22
N THR A 195 -9.59 -21.32 1.34
CA THR A 195 -9.13 -22.56 1.95
C THR A 195 -8.67 -22.41 3.40
N GLY A 196 -8.42 -21.20 3.86
CA GLY A 196 -8.05 -20.92 5.23
C GLY A 196 -8.15 -19.42 5.56
N MET A 197 -8.41 -19.14 6.84
CA MET A 197 -8.51 -17.75 7.33
C MET A 197 -8.08 -17.67 8.79
N ARG A 198 -7.34 -16.60 9.13
CA ARG A 198 -6.95 -16.28 10.51
C ARG A 198 -7.02 -14.78 10.77
N GLY A 199 -7.45 -14.40 11.98
CA GLY A 199 -7.49 -13.01 12.44
C GLY A 199 -6.23 -12.59 13.17
N PHE A 200 -5.80 -11.33 12.97
CA PHE A 200 -4.60 -10.74 13.56
C PHE A 200 -4.85 -9.38 14.24
N ALA A 201 -6.10 -8.97 14.32
CA ALA A 201 -6.56 -7.77 15.02
C ALA A 201 -7.74 -8.10 15.94
N ALA A 202 -8.10 -7.19 16.84
CA ALA A 202 -9.22 -7.40 17.74
C ALA A 202 -10.53 -7.61 16.96
N GLY A 203 -11.30 -8.65 17.35
CA GLY A 203 -12.54 -9.04 16.69
C GLY A 203 -12.39 -9.62 15.27
N ALA A 204 -11.16 -9.92 14.83
CA ALA A 204 -10.92 -10.63 13.57
C ALA A 204 -11.06 -12.16 13.76
N PRO A 205 -11.55 -12.92 12.74
CA PRO A 205 -11.93 -12.42 11.42
C PRO A 205 -13.32 -11.79 11.40
N TYR A 206 -13.45 -10.64 10.71
CA TYR A 206 -14.71 -9.93 10.55
C TYR A 206 -14.94 -9.55 9.07
N PRO A 207 -16.08 -9.95 8.46
CA PRO A 207 -16.30 -9.74 7.03
C PRO A 207 -16.29 -8.27 6.62
N SER A 208 -15.46 -7.93 5.64
CA SER A 208 -15.36 -6.60 5.04
C SER A 208 -15.74 -6.61 3.56
N ASN A 209 -16.31 -5.52 3.07
CA ASN A 209 -16.61 -5.38 1.64
C ASN A 209 -15.34 -5.36 0.79
N HIS A 210 -14.27 -4.73 1.29
CA HIS A 210 -13.00 -4.63 0.59
C HIS A 210 -12.31 -6.00 0.50
N GLY A 211 -12.12 -6.68 1.63
CA GLY A 211 -11.54 -8.02 1.65
C GLY A 211 -12.33 -9.03 0.83
N SER A 212 -13.69 -8.94 0.85
CA SER A 212 -14.54 -9.77 0.00
C SER A 212 -14.31 -9.52 -1.49
N ALA A 213 -14.21 -8.26 -1.89
CA ALA A 213 -13.99 -7.89 -3.28
C ALA A 213 -12.60 -8.35 -3.77
N VAL A 214 -11.54 -8.11 -2.99
CA VAL A 214 -10.17 -8.55 -3.31
C VAL A 214 -10.10 -10.08 -3.40
N ALA A 215 -10.65 -10.81 -2.40
CA ALA A 215 -10.66 -12.27 -2.40
C ALA A 215 -11.47 -12.86 -3.57
N SER A 216 -12.60 -12.25 -3.94
CA SER A 216 -13.40 -12.70 -5.07
C SER A 216 -12.69 -12.55 -6.41
N LEU A 217 -11.95 -11.45 -6.60
CA LEU A 217 -11.12 -11.23 -7.80
C LEU A 217 -9.95 -12.22 -7.86
N LEU A 218 -9.30 -12.44 -6.72
CA LEU A 218 -8.26 -13.47 -6.64
C LEU A 218 -8.82 -14.84 -7.01
N ALA A 219 -9.97 -15.23 -6.45
CA ALA A 219 -10.61 -16.51 -6.70
C ALA A 219 -11.06 -16.69 -8.15
N SER A 220 -11.54 -15.62 -8.81
CA SER A 220 -11.97 -15.70 -10.22
C SER A 220 -10.84 -16.03 -11.18
N GLU A 221 -9.63 -15.61 -10.84
CA GLU A 221 -8.46 -15.75 -11.73
C GLU A 221 -7.50 -16.86 -11.29
N HIS A 222 -7.43 -17.17 -9.99
CA HIS A 222 -6.41 -18.09 -9.48
C HIS A 222 -6.86 -19.58 -9.62
N GLY A 223 -8.05 -19.90 -9.15
CA GLY A 223 -8.59 -21.26 -9.17
C GLY A 223 -7.95 -22.24 -8.17
N GLY A 224 -6.96 -21.82 -7.39
CA GLY A 224 -6.22 -22.63 -6.41
C GLY A 224 -6.50 -22.22 -4.96
N PRO A 225 -5.71 -22.75 -3.99
CA PRO A 225 -5.89 -22.45 -2.57
C PRO A 225 -5.67 -20.98 -2.25
N ILE A 226 -6.60 -20.36 -1.51
CA ILE A 226 -6.52 -18.98 -1.03
C ILE A 226 -6.59 -18.96 0.48
N ARG A 227 -5.60 -18.35 1.13
CA ARG A 227 -5.56 -18.13 2.57
C ARG A 227 -5.64 -16.65 2.90
N VAL A 228 -6.45 -16.28 3.88
CA VAL A 228 -6.71 -14.88 4.22
C VAL A 228 -6.26 -14.56 5.63
N ALA A 229 -5.36 -13.59 5.77
CA ALA A 229 -5.00 -12.97 7.03
C ALA A 229 -5.85 -11.70 7.20
N ASP A 230 -6.84 -11.74 8.12
CA ASP A 230 -7.62 -10.56 8.47
C ASP A 230 -6.85 -9.72 9.49
N VAL A 231 -6.37 -8.56 9.05
CA VAL A 231 -5.58 -7.63 9.86
C VAL A 231 -6.41 -6.46 10.42
N TYR A 232 -7.72 -6.46 10.18
CA TYR A 232 -8.62 -5.38 10.62
C TYR A 232 -9.57 -5.79 11.72
N GLY A 233 -10.31 -6.87 11.54
CA GLY A 233 -11.37 -7.26 12.46
C GLY A 233 -12.36 -6.12 12.70
N THR A 234 -12.61 -5.83 13.97
CA THR A 234 -13.39 -4.66 14.44
C THR A 234 -12.52 -3.60 15.13
N ASP A 235 -11.19 -3.77 15.09
CA ASP A 235 -10.22 -2.85 15.71
C ASP A 235 -10.19 -1.50 14.99
N LYS A 236 -10.34 -0.40 15.73
CA LYS A 236 -10.25 0.97 15.19
C LYS A 236 -8.84 1.30 14.69
N ALA A 237 -7.82 0.68 15.26
CA ALA A 237 -6.43 0.74 14.83
C ALA A 237 -5.98 -0.55 14.10
N GLY A 238 -6.91 -1.28 13.48
CA GLY A 238 -6.61 -2.43 12.62
C GLY A 238 -5.88 -2.03 11.34
N GLY A 239 -5.27 -3.01 10.68
CA GLY A 239 -4.40 -2.77 9.53
C GLY A 239 -3.05 -2.18 9.91
N ASN A 240 -2.66 -2.30 11.17
CA ASN A 240 -1.36 -1.82 11.68
C ASN A 240 -0.20 -2.72 11.22
N ALA A 241 1.02 -2.19 11.29
CA ALA A 241 2.22 -2.84 10.78
C ALA A 241 2.48 -4.20 11.42
N LEU A 242 2.26 -4.32 12.74
CA LEU A 242 2.45 -5.59 13.45
C LEU A 242 1.42 -6.63 13.04
N ALA A 243 0.15 -6.27 12.90
CA ALA A 243 -0.89 -7.19 12.43
C ALA A 243 -0.59 -7.71 11.02
N ILE A 244 -0.11 -6.85 10.12
CA ILE A 244 0.32 -7.23 8.76
C ILE A 244 1.52 -8.17 8.83
N ALA A 245 2.54 -7.88 9.65
CA ALA A 245 3.72 -8.73 9.81
C ALA A 245 3.37 -10.12 10.38
N ARG A 246 2.48 -10.19 11.38
CA ARG A 246 1.95 -11.46 11.94
C ARG A 246 1.16 -12.26 10.89
N GLY A 247 0.31 -11.57 10.11
CA GLY A 247 -0.44 -12.17 9.01
C GLY A 247 0.49 -12.73 7.93
N LEU A 248 1.53 -12.00 7.57
CA LEU A 248 2.54 -12.44 6.60
C LEU A 248 3.30 -13.67 7.11
N GLY A 249 3.75 -13.66 8.38
CA GLY A 249 4.41 -14.81 9.01
C GLY A 249 3.53 -16.06 8.94
N TRP A 250 2.28 -15.96 9.35
CA TRP A 250 1.33 -17.07 9.25
C TRP A 250 1.16 -17.58 7.81
N LEU A 251 0.98 -16.69 6.83
CA LEU A 251 0.84 -17.09 5.42
C LEU A 251 2.08 -17.80 4.88
N VAL A 252 3.28 -17.36 5.31
CA VAL A 252 4.55 -18.04 4.99
C VAL A 252 4.57 -19.45 5.61
N GLY A 253 4.24 -19.57 6.89
CA GLY A 253 4.15 -20.85 7.60
C GLY A 253 3.15 -21.83 6.98
N GLU A 254 2.03 -21.32 6.49
CA GLU A 254 1.03 -22.11 5.76
C GLU A 254 1.46 -22.45 4.31
N GLY A 255 2.64 -22.06 3.87
CA GLY A 255 3.19 -22.39 2.56
C GLY A 255 2.62 -21.57 1.39
N SER A 256 2.13 -20.35 1.64
CA SER A 256 1.75 -19.43 0.56
C SER A 256 3.00 -18.98 -0.21
N ARG A 257 3.02 -19.21 -1.53
CA ARG A 257 4.15 -18.85 -2.41
C ARG A 257 4.00 -17.46 -3.03
N VAL A 258 2.80 -16.93 -3.07
CA VAL A 258 2.47 -15.55 -3.46
C VAL A 258 1.64 -14.95 -2.35
N VAL A 259 1.92 -13.70 -1.96
CA VAL A 259 1.10 -12.96 -1.01
C VAL A 259 0.69 -11.63 -1.63
N THR A 260 -0.62 -11.39 -1.71
CA THR A 260 -1.19 -10.12 -2.19
C THR A 260 -1.55 -9.22 -1.03
N ILE A 261 -1.13 -7.95 -1.11
CA ILE A 261 -1.39 -6.92 -0.10
C ILE A 261 -2.05 -5.71 -0.78
N SER A 262 -3.38 -5.62 -0.64
CA SER A 262 -4.16 -4.52 -1.23
C SER A 262 -4.32 -3.33 -0.27
N LEU A 263 -3.31 -3.10 0.58
CA LEU A 263 -3.25 -2.08 1.61
C LEU A 263 -2.09 -1.13 1.35
N VAL A 264 -2.22 0.11 1.81
CA VAL A 264 -1.18 1.14 1.69
C VAL A 264 -1.03 1.95 2.97
N GLY A 265 0.19 2.27 3.30
CA GLY A 265 0.56 3.09 4.45
C GLY A 265 1.96 3.69 4.29
N PRO A 266 2.50 4.26 5.36
CA PRO A 266 3.86 4.79 5.38
C PRO A 266 4.92 3.68 5.42
N LYS A 267 6.19 4.05 5.19
CA LYS A 267 7.32 3.16 5.45
C LYS A 267 7.35 2.78 6.93
N ASN A 268 7.52 1.48 7.22
CA ASN A 268 7.62 0.96 8.57
C ASN A 268 8.70 -0.14 8.65
N PRO A 269 9.70 -0.06 9.55
CA PRO A 269 10.81 -1.01 9.65
C PRO A 269 10.37 -2.45 9.96
N VAL A 270 9.33 -2.64 10.78
CA VAL A 270 8.80 -3.98 11.10
C VAL A 270 8.26 -4.64 9.84
N LEU A 271 7.47 -3.90 9.05
CA LEU A 271 6.89 -4.42 7.81
C LEU A 271 7.95 -4.62 6.72
N GLU A 272 8.93 -3.72 6.61
CA GLU A 272 10.08 -3.87 5.71
C GLU A 272 10.84 -5.16 5.99
N ARG A 273 11.16 -5.40 7.27
CA ARG A 273 11.86 -6.62 7.71
C ARG A 273 11.04 -7.89 7.48
N ALA A 274 9.74 -7.84 7.76
CA ALA A 274 8.82 -8.96 7.54
C ALA A 274 8.77 -9.35 6.06
N ILE A 275 8.62 -8.37 5.16
CA ILE A 275 8.58 -8.59 3.71
C ILE A 275 9.93 -9.11 3.20
N ALA A 276 11.05 -8.52 3.62
CA ALA A 276 12.37 -9.01 3.25
C ALA A 276 12.59 -10.47 3.71
N ALA A 277 12.12 -10.84 4.90
CA ALA A 277 12.20 -12.20 5.41
C ALA A 277 11.33 -13.18 4.62
N ALA A 278 10.10 -12.83 4.28
CA ALA A 278 9.22 -13.64 3.43
C ALA A 278 9.82 -13.87 2.04
N ARG A 279 10.39 -12.82 1.44
CA ARG A 279 11.05 -12.89 0.13
C ARG A 279 12.28 -13.81 0.15
N ARG A 280 13.12 -13.76 1.20
CA ARG A 280 14.25 -14.71 1.36
C ARG A 280 13.80 -16.17 1.44
N ARG A 281 12.54 -16.43 1.80
CA ARG A 281 11.91 -17.76 1.77
C ARG A 281 11.24 -18.09 0.43
N GLY A 282 11.46 -17.27 -0.60
CA GLY A 282 10.94 -17.48 -1.95
C GLY A 282 9.47 -17.08 -2.14
N VAL A 283 8.90 -16.30 -1.20
CA VAL A 283 7.55 -15.76 -1.36
C VAL A 283 7.58 -14.52 -2.22
N VAL A 284 6.73 -14.47 -3.25
CA VAL A 284 6.52 -13.29 -4.08
C VAL A 284 5.44 -12.41 -3.43
N VAL A 285 5.81 -11.20 -3.03
CA VAL A 285 4.86 -10.22 -2.46
C VAL A 285 4.40 -9.27 -3.55
N VAL A 286 3.09 -9.12 -3.71
CA VAL A 286 2.45 -8.25 -4.72
C VAL A 286 1.63 -7.19 -3.98
N ALA A 287 1.85 -5.90 -4.28
CA ALA A 287 1.21 -4.84 -3.53
C ALA A 287 0.69 -3.69 -4.40
N ALA A 288 -0.40 -3.06 -3.95
CA ALA A 288 -1.04 -1.93 -4.60
C ALA A 288 -0.26 -0.63 -4.38
N VAL A 289 -0.14 0.21 -5.42
CA VAL A 289 0.49 1.53 -5.32
C VAL A 289 -0.41 2.61 -4.69
N GLY A 290 -1.64 2.28 -4.32
CA GLY A 290 -2.56 3.21 -3.65
C GLY A 290 -3.42 4.06 -4.57
N ASN A 291 -4.29 4.89 -3.94
CA ASN A 291 -5.25 5.72 -4.67
C ASN A 291 -5.30 7.18 -4.15
N ASP A 292 -4.19 7.67 -3.64
CA ASP A 292 -4.07 9.03 -3.12
C ASP A 292 -3.50 10.02 -4.16
N GLY A 293 -3.38 9.54 -5.40
CA GLY A 293 -2.89 10.30 -6.53
C GLY A 293 -1.36 10.33 -6.62
N PRO A 294 -0.82 10.76 -7.76
CA PRO A 294 0.62 10.74 -8.02
C PRO A 294 1.42 11.79 -7.21
N ALA A 295 0.75 12.75 -6.56
CA ALA A 295 1.37 13.75 -5.69
C ALA A 295 1.45 13.31 -4.21
N ALA A 296 0.87 12.16 -3.85
CA ALA A 296 1.02 11.58 -2.51
C ALA A 296 2.43 11.00 -2.30
N PRO A 297 2.87 10.82 -1.04
CA PRO A 297 4.10 10.10 -0.73
C PRO A 297 4.10 8.68 -1.33
N PRO A 298 5.30 8.08 -1.58
CA PRO A 298 5.39 6.70 -2.02
C PRO A 298 4.62 5.74 -1.09
N ALA A 299 3.84 4.84 -1.67
CA ALA A 299 3.01 3.91 -0.93
C ALA A 299 3.81 2.65 -0.53
N TYR A 300 3.67 2.21 0.71
CA TYR A 300 4.19 0.95 1.20
C TYR A 300 3.04 -0.01 1.52
N PRO A 301 3.22 -1.31 1.26
CA PRO A 301 4.47 -2.03 0.98
C PRO A 301 4.94 -2.04 -0.49
N ALA A 302 4.22 -1.47 -1.44
CA ALA A 302 4.60 -1.50 -2.85
C ALA A 302 6.01 -0.93 -3.14
N SER A 303 6.49 0.00 -2.31
CA SER A 303 7.81 0.64 -2.46
C SER A 303 8.97 -0.12 -1.81
N TYR A 304 8.74 -1.26 -1.13
CA TYR A 304 9.86 -2.06 -0.62
C TYR A 304 10.54 -2.84 -1.74
N ASP A 305 11.85 -3.01 -1.62
CA ASP A 305 12.65 -3.72 -2.61
C ASP A 305 12.09 -5.10 -2.94
N GLY A 306 11.92 -5.37 -4.24
CA GLY A 306 11.47 -6.63 -4.81
C GLY A 306 10.04 -7.03 -4.46
N VAL A 307 9.24 -6.14 -3.92
CA VAL A 307 7.78 -6.25 -3.96
C VAL A 307 7.33 -5.96 -5.39
N VAL A 308 6.39 -6.74 -5.90
CA VAL A 308 5.79 -6.50 -7.21
C VAL A 308 4.75 -5.38 -7.05
N ALA A 309 5.11 -4.18 -7.49
CA ALA A 309 4.26 -2.99 -7.39
C ALA A 309 3.25 -2.93 -8.53
N VAL A 310 1.96 -2.83 -8.19
CA VAL A 310 0.85 -2.91 -9.16
C VAL A 310 0.02 -1.63 -9.17
N THR A 311 -0.09 -1.04 -10.37
CA THR A 311 -1.01 0.06 -10.67
C THR A 311 -2.28 -0.46 -11.36
N ALA A 312 -3.23 0.43 -11.64
CA ALA A 312 -4.51 0.08 -12.20
C ALA A 312 -4.87 0.88 -13.45
N VAL A 313 -5.56 0.22 -14.39
CA VAL A 313 -6.12 0.84 -15.59
C VAL A 313 -7.64 0.73 -15.62
N ASP A 314 -8.28 1.63 -16.41
CA ASP A 314 -9.70 1.58 -16.74
C ASP A 314 -9.98 0.65 -17.93
N GLY A 315 -11.26 0.47 -18.30
CA GLY A 315 -11.70 -0.34 -19.43
C GLY A 315 -11.19 0.14 -20.80
N LYS A 316 -10.62 1.35 -20.89
CA LYS A 316 -9.95 1.90 -22.08
C LYS A 316 -8.42 1.81 -21.98
N ARG A 317 -7.90 1.02 -21.04
CA ARG A 317 -6.46 0.85 -20.76
C ARG A 317 -5.74 2.13 -20.35
N ARG A 318 -6.44 3.13 -19.81
CA ARG A 318 -5.84 4.37 -19.29
C ARG A 318 -5.54 4.20 -17.80
N ALA A 319 -4.39 4.68 -17.36
CA ALA A 319 -4.03 4.69 -15.93
C ALA A 319 -5.11 5.45 -15.13
N LEU A 320 -5.43 4.92 -13.94
CA LEU A 320 -6.38 5.60 -13.05
C LEU A 320 -5.72 6.87 -12.52
N ILE A 321 -6.43 8.00 -12.62
CA ILE A 321 -5.93 9.30 -12.19
C ILE A 321 -5.65 9.37 -10.68
N GLU A 322 -6.37 8.57 -9.91
CA GLU A 322 -6.16 8.42 -8.48
C GLU A 322 -5.03 7.45 -8.13
N ALA A 323 -4.48 6.68 -9.09
CA ALA A 323 -3.39 5.76 -8.79
C ALA A 323 -2.24 6.51 -8.09
N GLY A 324 -1.79 5.94 -6.98
CA GLY A 324 -0.66 6.43 -6.21
C GLY A 324 0.67 6.10 -6.89
N ARG A 325 1.75 6.25 -6.14
CA ARG A 325 3.12 5.95 -6.60
C ARG A 325 3.83 5.02 -5.63
N ALA A 326 4.70 4.21 -6.19
CA ALA A 326 5.74 3.50 -5.47
C ALA A 326 7.12 3.98 -5.97
N LEU A 327 8.19 3.59 -5.29
CA LEU A 327 9.56 3.92 -5.71
C LEU A 327 9.96 3.22 -7.01
N HIS A 328 9.24 2.15 -7.35
CA HIS A 328 9.30 1.43 -8.62
C HIS A 328 7.88 1.00 -9.01
N LEU A 329 7.68 0.61 -10.25
CA LEU A 329 6.41 0.08 -10.74
C LEU A 329 6.70 -1.13 -11.64
N ASP A 330 6.03 -2.26 -11.35
CA ASP A 330 6.25 -3.47 -12.15
C ASP A 330 5.17 -3.68 -13.20
N TYR A 331 3.90 -3.65 -12.82
CA TYR A 331 2.82 -3.98 -13.76
C TYR A 331 1.58 -3.13 -13.54
N ALA A 332 0.78 -3.03 -14.60
CA ALA A 332 -0.61 -2.54 -14.57
C ALA A 332 -1.58 -3.72 -14.70
N ALA A 333 -2.78 -3.59 -14.13
CA ALA A 333 -3.88 -4.52 -14.38
C ALA A 333 -5.24 -3.79 -14.32
N PRO A 334 -6.35 -4.41 -14.80
CA PRO A 334 -7.67 -3.80 -14.70
C PRO A 334 -8.05 -3.49 -13.24
N GLY A 335 -8.40 -2.24 -12.94
CA GLY A 335 -8.80 -1.80 -11.60
C GLY A 335 -10.00 -0.85 -11.60
N ALA A 336 -10.64 -0.61 -12.76
CA ALA A 336 -11.90 0.11 -12.85
C ALA A 336 -12.91 -0.68 -13.67
N ASP A 337 -14.18 -0.55 -13.28
CA ASP A 337 -15.31 -1.28 -13.89
C ASP A 337 -15.18 -2.81 -13.78
N VAL A 338 -14.34 -3.29 -12.88
CA VAL A 338 -14.17 -4.70 -12.57
C VAL A 338 -15.30 -5.15 -11.65
N ARG A 339 -15.83 -6.36 -11.88
CA ARG A 339 -16.90 -6.92 -11.08
C ARG A 339 -16.31 -7.76 -9.95
N ALA A 340 -16.77 -7.50 -8.73
CA ALA A 340 -16.34 -8.22 -7.53
C ALA A 340 -17.56 -8.60 -6.67
N ILE A 341 -17.34 -9.41 -5.62
CA ILE A 341 -18.37 -9.82 -4.68
C ILE A 341 -18.13 -9.10 -3.34
N ASN A 342 -19.15 -8.46 -2.78
CA ASN A 342 -19.06 -7.83 -1.47
C ASN A 342 -19.30 -8.80 -0.32
N ALA A 343 -19.18 -8.36 0.95
CA ALA A 343 -19.35 -9.18 2.14
C ALA A 343 -20.76 -9.83 2.26
N LYS A 344 -21.76 -9.27 1.59
CA LYS A 344 -23.14 -9.80 1.55
C LYS A 344 -23.39 -10.74 0.36
N GLY A 345 -22.34 -11.12 -0.38
CA GLY A 345 -22.46 -12.00 -1.55
C GLY A 345 -23.03 -11.34 -2.81
N LYS A 346 -23.06 -10.02 -2.85
CA LYS A 346 -23.64 -9.30 -3.99
C LYS A 346 -22.54 -8.83 -4.95
N ARG A 347 -22.81 -8.91 -6.26
CA ARG A 347 -21.93 -8.35 -7.30
C ARG A 347 -21.92 -6.84 -7.21
N ILE A 348 -20.73 -6.25 -7.24
CA ILE A 348 -20.47 -4.82 -7.24
C ILE A 348 -19.45 -4.47 -8.31
N ARG A 349 -19.48 -3.23 -8.82
CA ARG A 349 -18.36 -2.68 -9.59
C ARG A 349 -17.39 -1.98 -8.65
N VAL A 350 -16.11 -2.23 -8.83
CA VAL A 350 -15.06 -1.71 -7.96
C VAL A 350 -14.09 -0.82 -8.75
N ARG A 351 -13.39 0.07 -8.03
CA ARG A 351 -12.41 0.97 -8.60
C ARG A 351 -11.26 1.22 -7.64
N GLY A 352 -10.03 1.02 -8.10
CA GLY A 352 -8.78 1.27 -7.38
C GLY A 352 -7.71 0.22 -7.65
N THR A 353 -6.48 0.54 -7.26
CA THR A 353 -5.31 -0.34 -7.42
C THR A 353 -5.39 -1.61 -6.57
N SER A 354 -6.15 -1.60 -5.47
CA SER A 354 -6.47 -2.80 -4.68
C SER A 354 -7.08 -3.94 -5.47
N PHE A 355 -7.81 -3.62 -6.55
CA PHE A 355 -8.53 -4.61 -7.35
C PHE A 355 -7.72 -5.10 -8.55
N ALA A 356 -6.70 -4.37 -8.95
CA ALA A 356 -5.70 -4.79 -9.92
C ALA A 356 -4.69 -5.79 -9.32
N THR A 357 -4.30 -5.56 -8.07
CA THR A 357 -3.27 -6.32 -7.36
C THR A 357 -3.56 -7.83 -7.28
N PRO A 358 -4.76 -8.30 -6.87
CA PRO A 358 -5.08 -9.73 -6.81
C PRO A 358 -5.09 -10.41 -8.19
N LEU A 359 -5.37 -9.67 -9.28
CA LEU A 359 -5.33 -10.21 -10.65
C LEU A 359 -3.88 -10.54 -11.04
N VAL A 360 -2.94 -9.65 -10.76
CA VAL A 360 -1.50 -9.89 -10.96
C VAL A 360 -1.02 -11.04 -10.08
N ALA A 361 -1.42 -11.10 -8.80
CA ALA A 361 -1.06 -12.18 -7.89
C ALA A 361 -1.55 -13.54 -8.39
N ALA A 362 -2.77 -13.60 -8.94
CA ALA A 362 -3.31 -14.82 -9.55
C ALA A 362 -2.49 -15.28 -10.76
N ARG A 363 -2.08 -14.36 -11.64
CA ARG A 363 -1.22 -14.69 -12.81
C ARG A 363 0.16 -15.18 -12.37
N LEU A 364 0.76 -14.54 -11.35
CA LEU A 364 2.01 -14.98 -10.74
C LEU A 364 1.92 -16.39 -10.18
N ALA A 365 0.86 -16.70 -9.44
CA ALA A 365 0.65 -18.04 -8.90
C ALA A 365 0.53 -19.11 -10.01
N ARG A 366 -0.18 -18.79 -11.09
CA ARG A 366 -0.27 -19.67 -12.28
C ARG A 366 1.09 -19.84 -12.96
N ALA A 367 1.90 -18.78 -13.06
CA ALA A 367 3.24 -18.86 -13.64
C ALA A 367 4.15 -19.77 -12.80
N LEU A 368 4.15 -19.60 -11.48
CA LEU A 368 4.89 -20.46 -10.55
C LEU A 368 4.44 -21.93 -10.61
N GLN A 369 3.13 -22.18 -10.82
CA GLN A 369 2.60 -23.53 -10.95
C GLN A 369 3.09 -24.24 -12.20
N LYS A 370 3.29 -23.52 -13.29
CA LYS A 370 3.84 -24.06 -14.56
C LYS A 370 5.33 -24.34 -14.47
N GLY A 371 6.04 -23.82 -13.47
CA GLY A 371 7.49 -23.90 -13.34
C GLY A 371 8.21 -22.84 -14.21
N GLY A 372 9.52 -22.74 -14.02
CA GLY A 372 10.34 -21.73 -14.70
C GLY A 372 10.35 -20.36 -14.00
N ASP A 373 10.89 -19.36 -14.70
CA ASP A 373 10.93 -17.99 -14.18
C ASP A 373 9.56 -17.34 -14.33
N TRP A 374 8.93 -17.06 -13.19
CA TRP A 374 7.64 -16.39 -13.15
C TRP A 374 7.68 -14.99 -13.76
N ARG A 375 8.83 -14.27 -13.61
CA ARG A 375 8.96 -12.90 -14.13
C ARG A 375 8.97 -12.91 -15.66
N GLU A 376 9.72 -13.80 -16.28
CA GLU A 376 9.68 -13.97 -17.73
C GLU A 376 8.29 -14.36 -18.24
N ALA A 377 7.58 -15.21 -17.49
CA ALA A 377 6.25 -15.63 -17.88
C ALA A 377 5.24 -14.46 -17.84
N ILE A 378 5.34 -13.59 -16.83
CA ILE A 378 4.46 -12.41 -16.70
C ILE A 378 4.88 -11.32 -17.68
N ASP A 379 6.19 -11.09 -17.89
CA ASP A 379 6.68 -10.13 -18.88
C ASP A 379 6.23 -10.48 -20.30
N ARG A 380 6.13 -11.77 -20.65
CA ARG A 380 5.55 -12.22 -21.94
C ARG A 380 4.04 -12.02 -22.06
N GLU A 381 3.31 -12.06 -20.95
CA GLU A 381 1.86 -11.76 -20.92
C GLU A 381 1.61 -10.25 -20.99
N ALA A 382 2.51 -9.45 -20.44
CA ALA A 382 2.34 -8.01 -20.29
C ALA A 382 2.26 -7.31 -21.67
N VAL A 383 1.18 -6.55 -21.87
CA VAL A 383 1.02 -5.71 -23.05
C VAL A 383 1.62 -4.34 -22.76
N ASP A 384 2.67 -3.98 -23.49
CA ASP A 384 3.32 -2.66 -23.37
C ASP A 384 2.33 -1.53 -23.64
N LEU A 385 2.20 -0.61 -22.72
CA LEU A 385 1.33 0.56 -22.78
C LEU A 385 2.14 1.83 -22.51
N GLY A 386 1.73 2.94 -23.12
CA GLY A 386 2.39 4.22 -22.92
C GLY A 386 3.70 4.32 -23.72
N ARG A 387 4.78 4.69 -23.04
CA ARG A 387 6.13 4.73 -23.65
C ARG A 387 6.64 3.30 -23.86
N LYS A 388 7.34 3.11 -24.98
CA LYS A 388 7.93 1.80 -25.28
C LYS A 388 8.87 1.35 -24.16
N GLY A 389 8.65 0.13 -23.65
CA GLY A 389 9.42 -0.46 -22.58
C GLY A 389 8.92 -0.09 -21.20
N VAL A 390 9.75 -0.28 -20.16
CA VAL A 390 9.36 0.00 -18.78
C VAL A 390 9.19 1.50 -18.54
N ASP A 391 8.03 1.91 -18.04
CA ASP A 391 7.72 3.30 -17.76
C ASP A 391 7.08 3.52 -16.36
N PRO A 392 7.07 4.77 -15.82
CA PRO A 392 6.57 5.04 -14.47
C PRO A 392 5.04 5.04 -14.35
N VAL A 393 4.28 4.86 -15.45
CA VAL A 393 2.81 4.90 -15.48
C VAL A 393 2.21 3.50 -15.56
N PHE A 394 2.82 2.60 -16.34
CA PHE A 394 2.31 1.24 -16.58
C PHE A 394 3.32 0.15 -16.18
N GLY A 395 4.53 0.53 -15.75
CA GLY A 395 5.60 -0.42 -15.44
C GLY A 395 6.06 -1.16 -16.69
N ARG A 396 6.08 -2.48 -16.64
CA ARG A 396 6.41 -3.39 -17.76
C ARG A 396 5.22 -3.62 -18.70
N GLY A 397 4.02 -3.17 -18.31
CA GLY A 397 2.82 -3.27 -19.12
C GLY A 397 1.60 -3.84 -18.39
N LEU A 398 0.54 -4.03 -19.17
CA LEU A 398 -0.78 -4.49 -18.73
C LEU A 398 -0.82 -6.02 -18.67
N VAL A 399 -0.94 -6.56 -17.48
CA VAL A 399 -1.19 -7.97 -17.20
C VAL A 399 -2.69 -8.20 -17.02
N CYS A 400 -3.19 -9.38 -17.39
CA CYS A 400 -4.59 -9.74 -17.19
C CYS A 400 -5.57 -8.77 -17.91
N GLY A 401 -5.17 -8.25 -19.08
CA GLY A 401 -5.94 -7.20 -19.78
C GLY A 401 -7.37 -7.59 -20.20
N ASP A 402 -7.69 -8.88 -20.21
CA ASP A 402 -8.99 -9.50 -20.45
C ASP A 402 -9.80 -9.77 -19.19
N CYS A 403 -9.20 -9.67 -18.00
CA CYS A 403 -9.87 -9.94 -16.74
C CYS A 403 -10.98 -8.90 -16.46
N ARG A 404 -12.16 -9.40 -16.14
CA ARG A 404 -13.34 -8.57 -15.84
C ARG A 404 -13.95 -8.88 -14.47
N GLY A 405 -13.40 -9.86 -13.76
CA GLY A 405 -13.96 -10.40 -12.51
C GLY A 405 -15.27 -11.18 -12.76
N HIS A 406 -16.08 -11.32 -11.70
CA HIS A 406 -17.34 -12.11 -11.71
C HIS A 406 -18.51 -11.44 -12.41
#